data_53660c204c11a1f34b95f76cfe042763
#
_entry.id   53660c204c11a1f34b95f76cfe042763
#
_cell.length_a   1.000
_cell.length_b   1.000
_cell.length_c   1.000
_cell.angle_alpha   90.00
_cell.angle_beta   90.00
_cell.angle_gamma   90.00
#
_symmetry.space_group_name_H-M   'P 1'
#
loop_
_entity.id
_entity.type
_entity.pdbx_description
1 polymer ?
#
loop_
_entity_poly.entity_id
_entity_poly.type
_entity_poly.pdbx_seq_one_letter_code
_entity_poly.pdbx_strand_id
1 'polypeptide(L)'
;DQQRNITSFLQIYEEHFDGLGFDGVFLDKIRYGSFSNGLGGVFSCFCPACMKRYQECGIDVDELKHQMGLVRDGAGGYGEQVLGITAYDKGNYTFAHPVWEKFYRKKAEDIARALKTVTGYFHARGMKVGMDTFAPYLAYFAGQDMKRLAPMADFIKPMMYRITNAPAGMPFETDCLIRETVRCNGTQMGMDARTRARKAFFEVLGCHDTG
;
A
#
# COMPACT_ATOMS: atom_id res chain seq x y z
N ASP A 1 -10.12 8.94 14.08
CA ASP A 1 -9.94 10.28 13.48
C ASP A 1 -8.47 10.52 13.20
N GLN A 2 -8.11 10.74 11.93
CA GLN A 2 -6.72 10.92 11.49
C GLN A 2 -6.04 12.09 12.21
N GLN A 3 -6.74 13.22 12.32
CA GLN A 3 -6.20 14.41 12.99
C GLN A 3 -5.90 14.15 14.47
N ARG A 4 -6.80 13.47 15.17
CA ARG A 4 -6.59 13.10 16.57
C ARG A 4 -5.35 12.20 16.75
N ASN A 5 -5.17 11.24 15.86
CA ASN A 5 -4.01 10.34 15.90
C ASN A 5 -2.70 11.10 15.66
N ILE A 6 -2.69 12.05 14.71
CA ILE A 6 -1.54 12.91 14.47
C ILE A 6 -1.23 13.76 15.70
N THR A 7 -2.24 14.40 16.28
CA THR A 7 -2.07 15.21 17.49
C THR A 7 -1.48 14.38 18.63
N SER A 8 -2.03 13.19 18.90
CA SER A 8 -1.50 12.30 19.94
C SER A 8 -0.07 11.85 19.67
N PHE A 9 0.26 11.56 18.40
CA PHE A 9 1.64 11.20 18.01
C PHE A 9 2.63 12.34 18.30
N LEU A 10 2.28 13.57 17.93
CA LEU A 10 3.12 14.74 18.15
C LEU A 10 3.25 15.09 19.64
N GLN A 11 2.19 14.92 20.42
CA GLN A 11 2.25 15.09 21.89
C GLN A 11 3.20 14.08 22.53
N ILE A 12 3.15 12.80 22.15
CA ILE A 12 4.10 11.79 22.65
C ILE A 12 5.53 12.17 22.29
N TYR A 13 5.76 12.70 21.08
CA TYR A 13 7.07 13.19 20.70
C TYR A 13 7.54 14.34 21.63
N GLU A 14 6.69 15.34 21.84
CA GLU A 14 7.02 16.49 22.71
C GLU A 14 7.29 16.08 24.15
N GLU A 15 6.51 15.15 24.69
CA GLU A 15 6.66 14.70 26.08
C GLU A 15 7.91 13.84 26.33
N HIS A 16 8.35 13.07 25.33
CA HIS A 16 9.36 12.02 25.55
C HIS A 16 10.65 12.18 24.74
N PHE A 17 10.61 12.93 23.64
CA PHE A 17 11.72 12.98 22.69
C PHE A 17 12.21 14.39 22.38
N ASP A 18 11.40 15.42 22.62
CA ASP A 18 11.82 16.80 22.41
C ASP A 18 12.96 17.17 23.39
N GLY A 19 13.94 17.89 22.91
CA GLY A 19 15.11 18.28 23.73
C GLY A 19 16.19 17.20 23.90
N LEU A 20 16.02 15.98 23.35
CA LEU A 20 17.08 14.94 23.37
C LEU A 20 18.20 15.17 22.36
N GLY A 21 18.13 16.22 21.55
CA GLY A 21 19.20 16.62 20.62
C GLY A 21 19.27 15.75 19.35
N PHE A 22 18.16 15.18 18.91
CA PHE A 22 18.11 14.46 17.62
C PHE A 22 18.15 15.44 16.45
N ASP A 23 18.93 15.12 15.41
CA ASP A 23 19.01 15.89 14.16
C ASP A 23 17.82 15.62 13.23
N GLY A 24 17.06 14.56 13.47
CA GLY A 24 15.93 14.19 12.62
C GLY A 24 15.13 13.00 13.15
N VAL A 25 14.08 12.69 12.43
CA VAL A 25 13.20 11.57 12.70
C VAL A 25 13.13 10.64 11.48
N PHE A 26 12.91 9.35 11.76
CA PHE A 26 12.70 8.36 10.71
C PHE A 26 11.31 7.75 10.88
N LEU A 27 10.41 8.02 9.93
CA LEU A 27 9.02 7.62 9.97
C LEU A 27 8.85 6.24 9.33
N ASP A 28 8.53 5.26 10.15
CA ASP A 28 8.24 3.88 9.74
C ASP A 28 6.75 3.54 9.89
N LYS A 29 6.30 2.53 9.18
CA LYS A 29 4.92 1.98 9.21
C LYS A 29 3.80 2.96 8.90
N ILE A 30 4.09 4.08 8.25
CA ILE A 30 3.06 5.01 7.81
C ILE A 30 2.46 4.52 6.49
N ARG A 31 1.53 3.61 6.62
CA ARG A 31 0.92 2.88 5.50
C ARG A 31 -0.37 2.18 5.90
N TYR A 32 -1.14 1.78 4.91
CA TYR A 32 -2.21 0.80 5.09
C TYR A 32 -1.64 -0.62 5.19
N GLY A 33 -2.52 -1.59 5.45
CA GLY A 33 -2.13 -2.99 5.47
C GLY A 33 -1.57 -3.45 4.12
N SER A 34 -0.63 -4.40 4.17
CA SER A 34 -0.02 -5.04 3.00
C SER A 34 -0.57 -6.45 2.80
N PHE A 35 -0.08 -7.15 1.77
CA PHE A 35 -0.51 -8.53 1.48
C PHE A 35 -0.16 -9.52 2.60
N SER A 36 0.83 -9.26 3.43
CA SER A 36 1.09 -10.06 4.64
C SER A 36 -0.04 -10.01 5.67
N ASN A 37 -0.91 -9.01 5.59
CA ASN A 37 -2.13 -8.91 6.38
C ASN A 37 -3.35 -9.54 5.66
N GLY A 38 -3.15 -10.22 4.53
CA GLY A 38 -4.20 -10.77 3.67
C GLY A 38 -5.06 -9.68 3.00
N LEU A 39 -6.08 -10.12 2.27
CA LEU A 39 -6.99 -9.17 1.57
C LEU A 39 -7.70 -8.23 2.53
N GLY A 40 -8.03 -8.67 3.75
CA GLY A 40 -8.62 -7.79 4.77
C GLY A 40 -7.75 -6.58 5.10
N GLY A 41 -6.43 -6.74 5.13
CA GLY A 41 -5.49 -5.64 5.32
C GLY A 41 -5.41 -4.71 4.10
N VAL A 42 -5.25 -5.31 2.92
CA VAL A 42 -5.12 -4.56 1.66
C VAL A 42 -6.42 -3.82 1.32
N PHE A 43 -7.57 -4.38 1.62
CA PHE A 43 -8.89 -3.78 1.36
C PHE A 43 -9.41 -2.90 2.49
N SER A 44 -8.71 -2.74 3.61
CA SER A 44 -9.13 -1.83 4.69
C SER A 44 -8.96 -0.35 4.25
N CYS A 45 -9.68 0.60 4.84
CA CYS A 45 -10.64 0.54 5.92
C CYS A 45 -12.06 0.86 5.40
N PHE A 46 -13.09 0.21 5.98
CA PHE A 46 -14.51 0.46 5.67
C PHE A 46 -15.30 0.95 6.90
N CYS A 47 -14.64 1.66 7.84
CA CYS A 47 -15.37 2.33 8.91
C CYS A 47 -16.24 3.47 8.35
N PRO A 48 -17.29 3.91 9.07
CA PRO A 48 -18.20 4.95 8.58
C PRO A 48 -17.49 6.21 8.09
N ALA A 49 -16.43 6.64 8.78
CA ALA A 49 -15.65 7.81 8.39
C ALA A 49 -14.87 7.60 7.07
N CYS A 50 -14.36 6.41 6.82
CA CYS A 50 -13.69 6.09 5.55
C CYS A 50 -14.71 6.00 4.40
N MET A 51 -15.83 5.33 4.61
CA MET A 51 -16.89 5.23 3.60
C MET A 51 -17.42 6.60 3.18
N LYS A 52 -17.66 7.49 4.15
CA LYS A 52 -18.06 8.88 3.86
C LYS A 52 -17.02 9.58 2.98
N ARG A 53 -15.74 9.48 3.31
CA ARG A 53 -14.67 10.09 2.51
C ARG A 53 -14.53 9.48 1.11
N TYR A 54 -14.82 8.19 0.95
CA TYR A 54 -14.84 7.55 -0.37
C TYR A 54 -15.93 8.16 -1.23
N GLN A 55 -17.16 8.30 -0.71
CA GLN A 55 -18.28 8.93 -1.40
C GLN A 55 -17.97 10.39 -1.76
N GLU A 56 -17.43 11.18 -0.83
CA GLU A 56 -16.99 12.57 -1.06
C GLU A 56 -15.96 12.72 -2.18
N CYS A 57 -15.18 11.67 -2.43
CA CYS A 57 -14.19 11.63 -3.53
C CYS A 57 -14.72 10.97 -4.81
N GLY A 58 -16.03 10.73 -4.91
CA GLY A 58 -16.65 10.14 -6.09
C GLY A 58 -16.30 8.66 -6.30
N ILE A 59 -16.01 7.94 -5.21
CA ILE A 59 -15.88 6.48 -5.23
C ILE A 59 -17.27 5.90 -4.94
N ASP A 60 -17.78 5.09 -5.86
CA ASP A 60 -18.93 4.27 -5.62
C ASP A 60 -18.57 3.16 -4.63
N VAL A 61 -19.08 3.31 -3.40
CA VAL A 61 -18.73 2.39 -2.29
C VAL A 61 -19.39 1.03 -2.47
N ASP A 62 -20.57 0.97 -3.08
CA ASP A 62 -21.25 -0.31 -3.29
C ASP A 62 -20.61 -1.08 -4.42
N GLU A 63 -20.22 -0.40 -5.50
CA GLU A 63 -19.40 -1.00 -6.55
C GLU A 63 -18.03 -1.47 -6.02
N LEU A 64 -17.36 -0.67 -5.21
CA LEU A 64 -16.10 -1.06 -4.59
C LEU A 64 -16.26 -2.32 -3.74
N LYS A 65 -17.29 -2.41 -2.91
CA LYS A 65 -17.59 -3.60 -2.11
C LYS A 65 -17.94 -4.81 -2.99
N HIS A 66 -18.68 -4.57 -4.07
CA HIS A 66 -19.00 -5.62 -5.04
C HIS A 66 -17.73 -6.19 -5.66
N GLN A 67 -16.84 -5.35 -6.18
CA GLN A 67 -15.56 -5.78 -6.75
C GLN A 67 -14.66 -6.51 -5.72
N MET A 68 -14.62 -6.05 -4.48
CA MET A 68 -13.91 -6.74 -3.39
C MET A 68 -14.52 -8.12 -3.09
N GLY A 69 -15.85 -8.22 -3.15
CA GLY A 69 -16.57 -9.48 -3.02
C GLY A 69 -16.20 -10.46 -4.13
N LEU A 70 -16.21 -10.00 -5.38
CA LEU A 70 -15.80 -10.81 -6.54
C LEU A 70 -14.38 -11.36 -6.39
N VAL A 71 -13.43 -10.52 -5.96
CA VAL A 71 -12.04 -10.94 -5.71
C VAL A 71 -12.00 -11.98 -4.58
N ARG A 72 -12.66 -11.69 -3.44
CA ARG A 72 -12.64 -12.59 -2.26
C ARG A 72 -13.24 -13.96 -2.55
N ASP A 73 -14.34 -13.98 -3.31
CA ASP A 73 -15.13 -15.19 -3.52
C ASP A 73 -14.67 -15.99 -4.76
N GLY A 74 -13.61 -15.53 -5.43
CA GLY A 74 -13.08 -16.17 -6.64
C GLY A 74 -13.97 -16.05 -7.87
N ALA A 75 -14.95 -15.13 -7.82
CA ALA A 75 -15.95 -14.93 -8.87
C ALA A 75 -15.58 -13.78 -9.83
N GLY A 76 -14.42 -13.16 -9.66
CA GLY A 76 -14.04 -11.94 -10.35
C GLY A 76 -13.79 -12.05 -11.84
N GLY A 77 -13.71 -13.26 -12.37
CA GLY A 77 -13.45 -13.47 -13.80
C GLY A 77 -12.11 -12.92 -14.29
N TYR A 78 -11.22 -12.57 -13.37
CA TYR A 78 -9.91 -11.98 -13.71
C TYR A 78 -8.90 -13.00 -14.24
N GLY A 79 -9.26 -14.28 -14.31
CA GLY A 79 -8.38 -15.35 -14.79
C GLY A 79 -7.10 -15.43 -13.95
N GLU A 80 -5.96 -15.42 -14.60
CA GLU A 80 -4.64 -15.42 -13.94
C GLU A 80 -4.17 -14.01 -13.55
N GLN A 81 -4.95 -12.97 -13.86
CA GLN A 81 -4.61 -11.59 -13.51
C GLN A 81 -4.70 -11.35 -12.00
N VAL A 82 -3.64 -10.82 -11.43
CA VAL A 82 -3.57 -10.44 -10.03
C VAL A 82 -4.53 -9.29 -9.75
N LEU A 83 -5.61 -9.54 -9.02
CA LEU A 83 -6.59 -8.51 -8.62
C LEU A 83 -7.15 -7.68 -9.79
N GLY A 84 -7.18 -8.24 -11.02
CA GLY A 84 -7.59 -7.50 -12.21
C GLY A 84 -6.59 -6.42 -12.66
N ILE A 85 -5.33 -6.55 -12.30
CA ILE A 85 -4.27 -5.65 -12.78
C ILE A 85 -4.00 -5.92 -14.26
N THR A 86 -4.02 -4.87 -15.07
CA THR A 86 -3.78 -4.94 -16.52
C THR A 86 -2.46 -4.34 -16.95
N ALA A 87 -1.91 -3.39 -16.18
CA ALA A 87 -0.61 -2.78 -16.48
C ALA A 87 0.04 -2.21 -15.22
N TYR A 88 1.35 -1.98 -15.32
CA TYR A 88 2.15 -1.26 -14.32
C TYR A 88 3.09 -0.29 -15.02
N ASP A 89 3.09 0.97 -14.62
CA ASP A 89 4.04 1.99 -15.08
C ASP A 89 4.51 2.87 -13.93
N LYS A 90 5.82 2.90 -13.69
CA LYS A 90 6.49 3.85 -12.77
C LYS A 90 5.81 3.98 -11.39
N GLY A 91 5.43 2.85 -10.81
CA GLY A 91 4.83 2.80 -9.47
C GLY A 91 3.31 2.91 -9.45
N ASN A 92 2.64 2.95 -10.61
CA ASN A 92 1.18 2.96 -10.71
C ASN A 92 0.68 1.71 -11.42
N TYR A 93 -0.48 1.23 -10.97
CA TYR A 93 -1.20 0.12 -11.60
C TYR A 93 -2.43 0.61 -12.33
N THR A 94 -2.73 -0.04 -13.44
CA THR A 94 -4.01 0.04 -14.14
C THR A 94 -4.78 -1.24 -13.89
N PHE A 95 -6.10 -1.13 -13.73
CA PHE A 95 -6.97 -2.26 -13.40
C PHE A 95 -8.06 -2.42 -14.47
N ALA A 96 -8.59 -3.64 -14.58
CA ALA A 96 -9.74 -3.91 -15.44
C ALA A 96 -10.98 -3.10 -15.00
N HIS A 97 -11.11 -2.81 -13.71
CA HIS A 97 -12.19 -1.97 -13.19
C HIS A 97 -11.67 -0.68 -12.55
N PRO A 98 -12.12 0.51 -12.98
CA PRO A 98 -11.54 1.80 -12.58
C PRO A 98 -11.76 2.16 -11.10
N VAL A 99 -12.65 1.47 -10.40
CA VAL A 99 -12.88 1.71 -8.96
C VAL A 99 -11.63 1.42 -8.11
N TRP A 100 -10.80 0.48 -8.54
CA TRP A 100 -9.56 0.14 -7.87
C TRP A 100 -8.54 1.28 -7.88
N GLU A 101 -8.38 1.93 -9.04
CA GLU A 101 -7.47 3.08 -9.15
C GLU A 101 -7.93 4.24 -8.26
N LYS A 102 -9.23 4.53 -8.23
CA LYS A 102 -9.81 5.55 -7.33
C LYS A 102 -9.57 5.20 -5.87
N PHE A 103 -9.77 3.95 -5.49
CA PHE A 103 -9.58 3.47 -4.12
C PHE A 103 -8.12 3.60 -3.66
N TYR A 104 -7.17 3.09 -4.42
CA TYR A 104 -5.74 3.17 -4.06
C TYR A 104 -5.20 4.60 -4.11
N ARG A 105 -5.64 5.41 -5.08
CA ARG A 105 -5.32 6.84 -5.11
C ARG A 105 -5.80 7.55 -3.85
N LYS A 106 -7.01 7.26 -3.39
CA LYS A 106 -7.55 7.82 -2.15
C LYS A 106 -6.72 7.44 -0.92
N LYS A 107 -6.28 6.21 -0.83
CA LYS A 107 -5.33 5.78 0.23
C LYS A 107 -4.04 6.60 0.19
N ALA A 108 -3.46 6.76 -0.98
CA ALA A 108 -2.24 7.55 -1.16
C ALA A 108 -2.43 9.03 -0.76
N GLU A 109 -3.57 9.60 -1.07
CA GLU A 109 -3.93 10.96 -0.66
C GLU A 109 -4.09 11.10 0.85
N ASP A 110 -4.69 10.12 1.51
CA ASP A 110 -4.86 10.13 2.96
C ASP A 110 -3.51 10.01 3.69
N ILE A 111 -2.61 9.14 3.23
CA ILE A 111 -1.25 9.04 3.75
C ILE A 111 -0.48 10.33 3.53
N ALA A 112 -0.47 10.87 2.32
CA ALA A 112 0.24 12.11 2.00
C ALA A 112 -0.25 13.30 2.84
N ARG A 113 -1.56 13.41 3.06
CA ARG A 113 -2.16 14.45 3.90
C ARG A 113 -1.69 14.34 5.35
N ALA A 114 -1.68 13.13 5.91
CA ALA A 114 -1.19 12.90 7.27
C ALA A 114 0.29 13.27 7.39
N LEU A 115 1.09 12.80 6.44
CA LEU A 115 2.53 13.04 6.42
C LEU A 115 2.87 14.51 6.25
N LYS A 116 2.13 15.25 5.42
CA LYS A 116 2.34 16.70 5.27
C LYS A 116 2.28 17.44 6.60
N THR A 117 1.36 17.06 7.50
CA THR A 117 1.26 17.67 8.83
C THR A 117 2.44 17.25 9.70
N VAL A 118 2.77 15.97 9.72
CA VAL A 118 3.86 15.44 10.57
C VAL A 118 5.23 15.96 10.13
N THR A 119 5.53 15.91 8.84
CA THR A 119 6.81 16.40 8.31
C THR A 119 6.96 17.90 8.48
N GLY A 120 5.89 18.67 8.25
CA GLY A 120 5.88 20.11 8.47
C GLY A 120 6.18 20.49 9.92
N TYR A 121 5.69 19.71 10.88
CA TYR A 121 5.99 19.89 12.30
C TYR A 121 7.49 19.72 12.60
N PHE A 122 8.13 18.67 12.07
CA PHE A 122 9.55 18.42 12.30
C PHE A 122 10.44 19.38 11.52
N HIS A 123 10.12 19.68 10.27
CA HIS A 123 10.87 20.68 9.49
C HIS A 123 10.83 22.08 10.12
N ALA A 124 9.70 22.48 10.71
CA ALA A 124 9.60 23.76 11.43
C ALA A 124 10.53 23.84 12.66
N ARG A 125 11.00 22.69 13.16
CA ARG A 125 11.99 22.57 14.25
C ARG A 125 13.42 22.38 13.74
N GLY A 126 13.64 22.48 12.43
CA GLY A 126 14.95 22.29 11.79
C GLY A 126 15.39 20.83 11.69
N MET A 127 14.50 19.89 11.97
CA MET A 127 14.80 18.45 11.96
C MET A 127 14.68 17.86 10.55
N LYS A 128 15.55 16.91 10.25
CA LYS A 128 15.46 16.10 9.04
C LYS A 128 14.38 15.02 9.16
N VAL A 129 13.72 14.71 8.05
CA VAL A 129 12.69 13.66 8.04
C VAL A 129 13.04 12.60 7.00
N GLY A 130 13.29 11.38 7.47
CA GLY A 130 13.40 10.18 6.66
C GLY A 130 12.09 9.40 6.65
N MET A 131 11.84 8.63 5.59
CA MET A 131 10.67 7.75 5.49
C MET A 131 11.06 6.34 5.05
N ASP A 132 10.49 5.34 5.72
CA ASP A 132 10.55 3.96 5.26
C ASP A 132 9.32 3.63 4.40
N THR A 133 9.56 3.01 3.25
CA THR A 133 8.48 2.64 2.33
C THR A 133 8.65 1.22 1.84
N PHE A 134 7.58 0.60 1.39
CA PHE A 134 7.70 -0.65 0.64
C PHE A 134 8.50 -0.45 -0.66
N ALA A 135 8.96 -1.57 -1.23
CA ALA A 135 9.44 -1.59 -2.60
C ALA A 135 8.40 -0.97 -3.54
N PRO A 136 8.77 -0.19 -4.56
CA PRO A 136 7.85 0.64 -5.35
C PRO A 136 6.61 -0.09 -5.86
N TYR A 137 6.75 -1.34 -6.33
CA TYR A 137 5.66 -2.14 -6.85
C TYR A 137 4.68 -2.66 -5.76
N LEU A 138 5.10 -2.67 -4.49
CA LEU A 138 4.25 -3.02 -3.33
C LEU A 138 3.69 -1.78 -2.63
N ALA A 139 4.43 -0.69 -2.68
CA ALA A 139 4.11 0.58 -2.01
C ALA A 139 2.73 1.13 -2.42
N TYR A 140 2.36 0.95 -3.68
CA TYR A 140 1.07 1.37 -4.24
C TYR A 140 -0.12 0.85 -3.44
N PHE A 141 -0.14 -0.46 -3.12
CA PHE A 141 -1.24 -1.10 -2.39
C PHE A 141 -1.30 -0.62 -0.93
N ALA A 142 -0.18 -0.23 -0.37
CA ALA A 142 -0.07 0.32 0.98
C ALA A 142 -0.37 1.83 1.06
N GLY A 143 -0.68 2.48 -0.06
CA GLY A 143 -0.96 3.91 -0.13
C GLY A 143 0.29 4.79 -0.06
N GLN A 144 1.46 4.24 -0.37
CA GLN A 144 2.73 4.96 -0.37
C GLN A 144 3.10 5.40 -1.79
N ASP A 145 2.54 6.50 -2.25
CA ASP A 145 2.86 7.11 -3.54
C ASP A 145 4.18 7.91 -3.44
N MET A 146 5.25 7.38 -4.01
CA MET A 146 6.58 8.00 -3.97
C MET A 146 6.61 9.42 -4.52
N LYS A 147 5.82 9.72 -5.55
CA LYS A 147 5.77 11.07 -6.14
C LYS A 147 5.16 12.09 -5.17
N ARG A 148 4.22 11.65 -4.33
CA ARG A 148 3.61 12.48 -3.29
C ARG A 148 4.47 12.58 -2.05
N LEU A 149 5.22 11.53 -1.70
CA LEU A 149 6.03 11.48 -0.49
C LEU A 149 7.38 12.18 -0.65
N ALA A 150 8.02 12.08 -1.80
CA ALA A 150 9.36 12.63 -2.03
C ALA A 150 9.49 14.14 -1.70
N PRO A 151 8.53 15.01 -2.03
CA PRO A 151 8.64 16.43 -1.68
C PRO A 151 8.55 16.73 -0.18
N MET A 152 8.14 15.76 0.64
CA MET A 152 7.91 15.91 2.07
C MET A 152 9.02 15.29 2.93
N ALA A 153 9.96 14.59 2.33
CA ALA A 153 11.04 13.90 3.02
C ALA A 153 12.40 14.42 2.59
N ASP A 154 13.35 14.45 3.50
CA ASP A 154 14.77 14.70 3.16
C ASP A 154 15.39 13.46 2.49
N PHE A 155 14.93 12.27 2.85
CA PHE A 155 15.27 11.02 2.17
C PHE A 155 14.18 9.94 2.34
N ILE A 156 14.13 9.04 1.38
CA ILE A 156 13.26 7.85 1.42
C ILE A 156 14.13 6.61 1.32
N LYS A 157 13.87 5.62 2.19
CA LYS A 157 14.51 4.32 2.17
C LYS A 157 13.48 3.25 1.77
N PRO A 158 13.43 2.82 0.51
CA PRO A 158 12.59 1.69 0.12
C PRO A 158 13.09 0.39 0.76
N MET A 159 12.19 -0.37 1.37
CA MET A 159 12.47 -1.68 1.96
C MET A 159 12.63 -2.75 0.85
N MET A 160 13.72 -2.69 0.14
CA MET A 160 14.04 -3.63 -0.93
C MET A 160 14.82 -4.85 -0.39
N TYR A 161 14.30 -5.45 0.68
CA TYR A 161 14.90 -6.62 1.32
C TYR A 161 14.70 -7.88 0.47
N ARG A 162 15.72 -8.27 -0.28
CA ARG A 162 15.67 -9.31 -1.32
C ARG A 162 15.62 -10.73 -0.77
N ILE A 163 16.20 -10.96 0.41
CA ILE A 163 16.35 -12.29 1.01
C ILE A 163 15.55 -12.46 2.31
N THR A 164 14.95 -11.40 2.81
CA THR A 164 14.18 -11.43 4.06
C THR A 164 12.80 -12.05 3.82
N ASN A 165 12.57 -13.22 4.40
CA ASN A 165 11.27 -13.91 4.34
C ASN A 165 10.40 -13.55 5.57
N ALA A 166 10.11 -12.27 5.72
CA ALA A 166 9.29 -11.70 6.78
C ALA A 166 8.46 -10.52 6.26
N PRO A 167 7.45 -10.05 6.99
CA PRO A 167 6.67 -8.86 6.60
C PRO A 167 7.57 -7.69 6.19
N ALA A 168 7.17 -6.98 5.16
CA ALA A 168 7.92 -5.93 4.44
C ALA A 168 9.11 -6.42 3.58
N GLY A 169 9.53 -7.68 3.68
CA GLY A 169 10.47 -8.29 2.73
C GLY A 169 9.82 -8.53 1.37
N MET A 170 10.53 -8.21 0.29
CA MET A 170 10.00 -8.38 -1.07
C MET A 170 9.54 -9.81 -1.38
N PRO A 171 10.31 -10.88 -1.06
CA PRO A 171 9.87 -12.24 -1.33
C PRO A 171 8.61 -12.61 -0.56
N PHE A 172 8.52 -12.24 0.70
CA PHE A 172 7.39 -12.56 1.56
C PHE A 172 6.10 -11.86 1.12
N GLU A 173 6.16 -10.56 0.89
CA GLU A 173 4.99 -9.78 0.45
C GLU A 173 4.51 -10.21 -0.94
N THR A 174 5.46 -10.51 -1.86
CA THR A 174 5.14 -11.02 -3.19
C THR A 174 4.49 -12.41 -3.11
N ASP A 175 5.00 -13.31 -2.26
CA ASP A 175 4.39 -14.63 -2.06
C ASP A 175 2.98 -14.50 -1.46
N CYS A 176 2.78 -13.59 -0.51
CA CYS A 176 1.45 -13.31 0.03
C CYS A 176 0.48 -12.79 -1.05
N LEU A 177 0.92 -11.86 -1.91
CA LEU A 177 0.14 -11.37 -3.04
C LEU A 177 -0.24 -12.52 -4.00
N ILE A 178 0.71 -13.36 -4.37
CA ILE A 178 0.46 -14.51 -5.26
C ILE A 178 -0.50 -15.52 -4.62
N ARG A 179 -0.33 -15.83 -3.35
CA ARG A 179 -1.26 -16.72 -2.62
C ARG A 179 -2.69 -16.19 -2.61
N GLU A 180 -2.87 -14.91 -2.33
CA GLU A 180 -4.19 -14.28 -2.35
C GLU A 180 -4.81 -14.32 -3.75
N THR A 181 -4.02 -14.09 -4.79
CA THR A 181 -4.46 -14.19 -6.18
C THR A 181 -4.95 -15.59 -6.52
N VAL A 182 -4.16 -16.62 -6.24
CA VAL A 182 -4.53 -18.03 -6.51
C VAL A 182 -5.79 -18.42 -5.74
N ARG A 183 -5.89 -18.00 -4.48
CA ARG A 183 -7.09 -18.22 -3.66
C ARG A 183 -8.34 -17.58 -4.26
N CYS A 184 -8.22 -16.35 -4.74
CA CYS A 184 -9.32 -15.60 -5.34
C CYS A 184 -9.75 -16.12 -6.71
N ASN A 185 -8.91 -16.83 -7.42
CA ASN A 185 -9.24 -17.41 -8.72
C ASN A 185 -9.95 -18.77 -8.60
N GLY A 186 -10.31 -19.20 -7.38
CA GLY A 186 -10.98 -20.48 -7.15
C GLY A 186 -10.16 -21.72 -7.53
N THR A 187 -8.89 -21.51 -7.84
CA THR A 187 -7.98 -22.59 -8.25
C THR A 187 -7.43 -23.28 -7.00
N GLN A 188 -7.38 -24.61 -7.01
CA GLN A 188 -6.67 -25.34 -5.94
C GLN A 188 -5.23 -24.83 -5.86
N MET A 189 -4.76 -24.59 -4.63
CA MET A 189 -3.43 -24.02 -4.35
C MET A 189 -2.32 -25.04 -4.67
N GLY A 190 -2.14 -25.36 -5.95
CA GLY A 190 -1.05 -26.19 -6.46
C GLY A 190 0.17 -25.34 -6.86
N MET A 191 1.32 -26.02 -6.99
CA MET A 191 2.59 -25.39 -7.43
C MET A 191 2.42 -24.67 -8.77
N ASP A 192 1.74 -25.31 -9.74
CA ASP A 192 1.53 -24.76 -11.09
C ASP A 192 0.69 -23.47 -11.09
N ALA A 193 -0.34 -23.38 -10.24
CA ALA A 193 -1.17 -22.18 -10.13
C ALA A 193 -0.37 -21.00 -9.59
N ARG A 194 0.47 -21.23 -8.58
CA ARG A 194 1.36 -20.19 -8.04
C ARG A 194 2.39 -19.73 -9.07
N THR A 195 2.99 -20.66 -9.78
CA THR A 195 3.98 -20.37 -10.83
C THR A 195 3.35 -19.52 -11.93
N ARG A 196 2.17 -19.88 -12.43
CA ARG A 196 1.47 -19.07 -13.43
C ARG A 196 1.10 -17.67 -12.94
N ALA A 197 0.51 -17.56 -11.74
CA ALA A 197 0.16 -16.27 -11.15
C ALA A 197 1.40 -15.39 -10.93
N ARG A 198 2.51 -16.00 -10.48
CA ARG A 198 3.79 -15.31 -10.30
C ARG A 198 4.32 -14.80 -11.64
N LYS A 199 4.34 -15.63 -12.66
CA LYS A 199 4.78 -15.26 -14.01
C LYS A 199 3.92 -14.11 -14.55
N ALA A 200 2.60 -14.22 -14.50
CA ALA A 200 1.68 -13.17 -14.94
C ALA A 200 1.92 -11.84 -14.20
N PHE A 201 2.19 -11.88 -12.91
CA PHE A 201 2.50 -10.67 -12.15
C PHE A 201 3.82 -10.03 -12.56
N PHE A 202 4.88 -10.81 -12.74
CA PHE A 202 6.17 -10.28 -13.18
C PHE A 202 6.14 -9.77 -14.62
N GLU A 203 5.35 -10.38 -15.49
CA GLU A 203 5.12 -9.88 -16.85
C GLU A 203 4.45 -8.49 -16.83
N VAL A 204 3.45 -8.27 -15.96
CA VAL A 204 2.83 -6.96 -15.75
C VAL A 204 3.85 -5.93 -15.28
N LEU A 205 4.80 -6.33 -14.44
CA LEU A 205 5.88 -5.44 -13.97
C LEU A 205 6.96 -5.17 -15.04
N GLY A 206 6.86 -5.78 -16.22
CA GLY A 206 7.88 -5.69 -17.28
C GLY A 206 9.15 -6.49 -16.96
N CYS A 207 9.07 -7.41 -16.00
CA CYS A 207 10.17 -8.32 -15.68
C CYS A 207 10.00 -9.61 -16.49
N HIS A 208 10.88 -9.82 -17.45
CA HIS A 208 10.94 -11.11 -18.13
C HIS A 208 11.68 -12.09 -17.23
N ASP A 209 11.06 -13.26 -17.01
CA ASP A 209 11.71 -14.35 -16.28
C ASP A 209 12.89 -14.82 -17.14
N THR A 210 14.08 -14.54 -16.69
CA THR A 210 15.32 -14.98 -17.38
C THR A 210 15.73 -16.38 -16.94
N GLY A 211 14.75 -17.25 -16.63
CA GLY A 211 14.94 -18.68 -16.42
C GLY A 211 15.73 -19.00 -15.15
#